data_05fd8fb931d07d487122948187d3eef2
#
_entry.id   05fd8fb931d07d487122948187d3eef2
#
_cell.length_a   1.000
_cell.length_b   1.000
_cell.length_c   1.000
_cell.angle_alpha   90.00
_cell.angle_beta   90.00
_cell.angle_gamma   90.00
#
_symmetry.space_group_name_H-M   'P 1'
#
loop_
_entity.id
_entity.type
_entity.pdbx_description
1 polymer ?
#
loop_
_entity_poly.entity_id
_entity_poly.type
_entity_poly.pdbx_seq_one_letter_code
_entity_poly.pdbx_strand_id
1 'polypeptide(L)'
;MTDREEGPARGFTTSPWSEAGIATLYAAGRDARSALEAGLRAVLALALAPPRTPLDTGRSAPIRGEGDDLASLFGDLIEDLLGQIEHFGDGLHDVVLDGLLRREDGGYVAWGYASGTLEAASPGAGPHLLGTPTASEGTAPGVILHATLRRP
;
A
#
# COMPACT_ATOMS: atom_id res chain seq x y z
N MET A 1 8.16 14.06 23.43
CA MET A 1 7.82 13.74 22.88
C MET A 1 7.14 13.50 22.24
N THR A 2 6.88 13.30 22.09
CA THR A 2 6.25 12.90 21.58
C THR A 2 5.82 12.80 20.60
N ASP A 3 5.90 12.78 20.07
CA ASP A 3 5.43 12.78 19.00
C ASP A 3 5.06 11.70 18.36
N ARG A 4 5.32 10.95 18.46
CA ARG A 4 5.03 9.90 17.99
C ARG A 4 3.84 9.46 18.02
N GLU A 5 3.49 9.69 18.77
CA GLU A 5 2.39 9.32 18.87
C GLU A 5 1.49 9.81 18.05
N GLU A 6 1.70 10.59 17.36
CA GLU A 6 0.77 10.97 16.54
C GLU A 6 0.47 10.02 15.54
N GLY A 7 0.73 8.84 15.72
CA GLY A 7 0.22 7.81 14.95
C GLY A 7 0.47 7.98 13.52
N PRO A 8 -0.51 7.98 12.64
CA PRO A 8 -0.22 8.01 11.22
C PRO A 8 -0.07 9.39 10.65
N ALA A 9 0.43 10.34 11.39
CA ALA A 9 0.68 11.66 10.83
C ALA A 9 1.55 11.53 9.60
N ARG A 10 2.47 10.59 9.59
CA ARG A 10 3.20 10.28 8.43
C ARG A 10 3.49 8.84 8.46
N GLY A 11 2.95 8.05 7.64
CA GLY A 11 3.17 6.63 7.65
C GLY A 11 1.86 5.91 7.79
N PHE A 12 1.86 4.77 8.45
CA PHE A 12 0.66 3.97 8.46
C PHE A 12 0.48 3.27 9.80
N THR A 13 -0.77 2.85 10.05
CA THR A 13 -1.10 1.93 11.13
C THR A 13 -1.98 0.83 10.56
N THR A 14 -1.92 -0.34 11.17
CA THR A 14 -2.74 -1.48 10.78
C THR A 14 -3.37 -2.09 12.01
N SER A 15 -4.54 -2.70 11.84
CA SER A 15 -5.15 -3.48 12.88
C SER A 15 -4.68 -4.93 12.76
N PRO A 16 -4.75 -5.70 13.85
CA PRO A 16 -4.54 -7.14 13.69
C PRO A 16 -5.68 -7.75 12.89
N TRP A 17 -5.44 -8.94 12.32
CA TRP A 17 -6.50 -9.67 11.65
C TRP A 17 -7.55 -10.09 12.68
N SER A 18 -8.82 -9.86 12.37
CA SER A 18 -9.91 -10.28 13.22
C SER A 18 -10.18 -11.76 13.02
N GLU A 19 -11.07 -12.31 13.85
CA GLU A 19 -11.46 -13.71 13.69
C GLU A 19 -12.14 -13.93 12.35
N ALA A 20 -12.80 -12.92 11.83
CA ALA A 20 -13.42 -13.02 10.53
C ALA A 20 -12.42 -12.87 9.38
N GLY A 21 -11.15 -12.69 9.70
CA GLY A 21 -10.13 -12.54 8.69
C GLY A 21 -10.08 -11.17 8.05
N ILE A 22 -10.45 -10.13 8.79
CA ILE A 22 -10.52 -8.77 8.28
C ILE A 22 -9.53 -7.91 9.06
N ALA A 23 -8.82 -7.06 8.35
CA ALA A 23 -7.93 -6.08 8.95
C ALA A 23 -8.09 -4.76 8.23
N THR A 24 -7.81 -3.67 8.92
CA THR A 24 -7.90 -2.35 8.35
C THR A 24 -6.54 -1.68 8.40
N LEU A 25 -6.36 -0.73 7.51
CA LEU A 25 -5.16 0.08 7.51
C LEU A 25 -5.54 1.55 7.35
N TYR A 26 -4.73 2.39 7.95
CA TYR A 26 -4.77 3.83 7.75
C TYR A 26 -3.40 4.29 7.34
N ALA A 27 -3.34 5.23 6.42
CA ALA A 27 -2.07 5.79 5.99
C ALA A 27 -2.23 7.30 5.86
N ALA A 28 -1.16 8.02 6.09
CA ALA A 28 -1.19 9.47 6.01
C ALA A 28 0.13 9.97 5.45
N GLY A 29 0.07 11.08 4.74
CA GLY A 29 1.25 11.71 4.19
C GLY A 29 0.98 13.18 3.96
N ARG A 30 2.06 13.95 3.77
CA ARG A 30 1.92 15.36 3.52
C ARG A 30 1.26 15.62 2.18
N ASP A 31 1.42 14.72 1.23
CA ASP A 31 0.82 14.83 -0.08
C ASP A 31 0.29 13.47 -0.49
N ALA A 32 -0.36 13.45 -1.63
CA ALA A 32 -1.02 12.22 -2.08
C ALA A 32 -0.01 11.11 -2.34
N ARG A 33 1.13 11.42 -2.95
CA ARG A 33 2.10 10.38 -3.28
C ARG A 33 2.65 9.73 -2.01
N SER A 34 2.99 10.53 -1.01
CA SER A 34 3.50 9.99 0.26
C SER A 34 2.47 9.15 0.96
N ALA A 35 1.20 9.59 0.96
CA ALA A 35 0.14 8.83 1.61
C ALA A 35 -0.09 7.51 0.89
N LEU A 36 -0.13 7.53 -0.44
CA LEU A 36 -0.31 6.30 -1.21
C LEU A 36 0.82 5.32 -0.97
N GLU A 37 2.05 5.81 -0.94
CA GLU A 37 3.20 4.95 -0.69
C GLU A 37 3.11 4.32 0.69
N ALA A 38 2.76 5.12 1.71
CA ALA A 38 2.58 4.59 3.06
C ALA A 38 1.46 3.57 3.10
N GLY A 39 0.36 3.82 2.37
CA GLY A 39 -0.75 2.87 2.30
C GLY A 39 -0.35 1.55 1.69
N LEU A 40 0.46 1.59 0.64
CA LEU A 40 0.92 0.35 0.01
C LEU A 40 1.88 -0.40 0.93
N ARG A 41 2.70 0.30 1.69
CA ARG A 41 3.55 -0.35 2.69
C ARG A 41 2.71 -1.00 3.79
N ALA A 42 1.58 -0.39 4.14
CA ALA A 42 0.66 -1.01 5.09
C ALA A 42 0.09 -2.31 4.55
N VAL A 43 -0.22 -2.36 3.25
CA VAL A 43 -0.69 -3.58 2.61
C VAL A 43 0.37 -4.68 2.73
N LEU A 44 1.63 -4.35 2.47
CA LEU A 44 2.70 -5.33 2.64
C LEU A 44 2.79 -5.81 4.08
N ALA A 45 2.68 -4.89 5.03
CA ALA A 45 2.78 -5.26 6.45
C ALA A 45 1.66 -6.19 6.87
N LEU A 46 0.46 -6.01 6.32
CA LEU A 46 -0.66 -6.90 6.61
C LEU A 46 -0.55 -8.23 5.90
N ALA A 47 -0.05 -8.22 4.67
CA ALA A 47 -0.08 -9.41 3.83
C ALA A 47 1.06 -10.36 4.12
N LEU A 48 2.18 -9.86 4.59
CA LEU A 48 3.40 -10.65 4.67
C LEU A 48 3.94 -10.66 6.10
N ALA A 49 4.68 -11.69 6.42
CA ALA A 49 5.37 -11.75 7.70
C ALA A 49 6.37 -10.59 7.79
N PRO A 50 6.75 -10.19 9.01
CA PRO A 50 7.72 -9.11 9.13
C PRO A 50 8.96 -9.40 8.30
N PRO A 51 9.47 -8.39 7.61
CA PRO A 51 10.60 -8.61 6.72
C PRO A 51 11.83 -8.97 7.52
N ARG A 52 12.59 -9.88 6.98
CA ARG A 52 13.92 -10.12 7.48
C ARG A 52 14.82 -9.06 6.90
N THR A 53 16.08 -9.10 7.26
CA THR A 53 17.04 -8.17 6.70
C THR A 53 16.91 -8.21 5.18
N PRO A 54 16.63 -7.08 4.54
CA PRO A 54 16.50 -7.08 3.09
C PRO A 54 17.80 -7.49 2.44
N LEU A 55 17.70 -8.36 1.47
CA LEU A 55 18.84 -8.64 0.62
C LEU A 55 18.76 -7.69 -0.56
N ASP A 56 19.86 -7.04 -0.81
CA ASP A 56 19.87 -6.06 -1.87
C ASP A 56 20.09 -6.78 -3.18
N THR A 57 19.05 -7.40 -3.69
CA THR A 57 19.15 -8.17 -4.91
C THR A 57 18.95 -7.32 -6.14
N GLY A 58 18.45 -6.11 -5.98
CA GLY A 58 18.20 -5.25 -7.11
C GLY A 58 17.04 -5.63 -7.98
N ARG A 59 16.22 -6.59 -7.59
CA ARG A 59 15.06 -6.98 -8.38
C ARG A 59 13.85 -6.19 -7.96
N SER A 60 13.01 -5.87 -8.91
CA SER A 60 11.79 -5.13 -8.62
C SER A 60 10.67 -5.59 -9.54
N ALA A 61 9.45 -5.44 -9.06
CA ALA A 61 8.25 -5.75 -9.81
C ALA A 61 7.45 -4.45 -9.98
N PRO A 62 7.11 -4.08 -11.21
CA PRO A 62 6.40 -2.82 -11.42
C PRO A 62 4.99 -2.88 -10.89
N ILE A 63 4.51 -1.75 -10.39
CA ILE A 63 3.12 -1.59 -10.02
C ILE A 63 2.60 -0.30 -10.65
N ARG A 64 1.32 -0.27 -10.94
CA ARG A 64 0.70 0.86 -11.58
C ARG A 64 -0.79 0.87 -11.25
N GLY A 65 -1.37 2.06 -11.16
CA GLY A 65 -2.79 2.19 -10.96
C GLY A 65 -3.31 3.48 -11.55
N GLU A 66 -4.61 3.52 -11.77
CA GLU A 66 -5.32 4.71 -12.25
C GLU A 66 -6.66 4.78 -11.54
N GLY A 67 -7.20 5.96 -11.45
CA GLY A 67 -8.53 6.14 -10.88
C GLY A 67 -9.02 7.55 -11.10
N ASP A 68 -10.34 7.72 -10.98
CA ASP A 68 -10.94 9.03 -11.15
C ASP A 68 -10.68 9.93 -9.95
N ASP A 69 -10.43 9.34 -8.80
CA ASP A 69 -10.10 10.08 -7.59
C ASP A 69 -9.04 9.30 -6.82
N LEU A 70 -8.59 9.86 -5.71
CA LEU A 70 -7.53 9.20 -4.93
C LEU A 70 -7.98 7.87 -4.34
N ALA A 71 -9.25 7.76 -3.93
CA ALA A 71 -9.74 6.52 -3.37
C ALA A 71 -9.70 5.41 -4.41
N SER A 72 -10.15 5.68 -5.62
CA SER A 72 -10.13 4.72 -6.72
C SER A 72 -8.70 4.37 -7.11
N LEU A 73 -7.84 5.37 -7.16
CA LEU A 73 -6.44 5.13 -7.48
C LEU A 73 -5.80 4.22 -6.43
N PHE A 74 -6.07 4.50 -5.15
CA PHE A 74 -5.52 3.69 -4.07
C PHE A 74 -5.99 2.25 -4.21
N GLY A 75 -7.28 2.05 -4.48
CA GLY A 75 -7.82 0.71 -4.68
C GLY A 75 -7.15 -0.02 -5.83
N ASP A 76 -6.93 0.68 -6.94
CA ASP A 76 -6.30 0.08 -8.11
C ASP A 76 -4.85 -0.30 -7.83
N LEU A 77 -4.13 0.57 -7.12
CA LEU A 77 -2.75 0.27 -6.73
C LEU A 77 -2.70 -0.92 -5.77
N ILE A 78 -3.64 -0.99 -4.82
CA ILE A 78 -3.70 -2.13 -3.90
C ILE A 78 -3.90 -3.42 -4.69
N GLU A 79 -4.84 -3.43 -5.63
CA GLU A 79 -5.11 -4.63 -6.42
C GLU A 79 -3.88 -5.06 -7.20
N ASP A 80 -3.16 -4.11 -7.78
CA ASP A 80 -1.96 -4.43 -8.52
C ASP A 80 -0.87 -4.99 -7.61
N LEU A 81 -0.70 -4.38 -6.43
CA LEU A 81 0.27 -4.87 -5.46
C LEU A 81 -0.10 -6.26 -4.94
N LEU A 82 -1.39 -6.50 -4.68
CA LEU A 82 -1.83 -7.81 -4.23
C LEU A 82 -1.54 -8.88 -5.28
N GLY A 83 -1.66 -8.53 -6.57
CA GLY A 83 -1.27 -9.44 -7.63
C GLY A 83 0.21 -9.77 -7.59
N GLN A 84 1.06 -8.79 -7.30
CA GLN A 84 2.48 -9.06 -7.15
C GLN A 84 2.75 -9.92 -5.92
N ILE A 85 2.00 -9.70 -4.83
CA ILE A 85 2.15 -10.52 -3.64
C ILE A 85 1.77 -11.97 -3.94
N GLU A 86 0.71 -12.21 -4.70
CA GLU A 86 0.35 -13.57 -5.08
C GLU A 86 1.45 -14.23 -5.90
N HIS A 87 2.13 -13.46 -6.71
CA HIS A 87 3.16 -14.00 -7.59
C HIS A 87 4.48 -14.20 -6.85
N PHE A 88 4.88 -13.25 -6.02
CA PHE A 88 6.20 -13.27 -5.39
C PHE A 88 6.16 -13.61 -3.91
N GLY A 89 5.00 -13.56 -3.27
CA GLY A 89 4.86 -13.96 -1.87
C GLY A 89 5.73 -13.13 -0.96
N ASP A 90 6.35 -13.81 -0.01
CA ASP A 90 7.14 -13.13 1.01
C ASP A 90 8.50 -12.67 0.51
N GLY A 91 8.75 -12.77 -0.79
CA GLY A 91 9.94 -12.17 -1.36
C GLY A 91 9.91 -10.66 -1.41
N LEU A 92 8.72 -10.05 -1.31
CA LEU A 92 8.61 -8.61 -1.38
C LEU A 92 8.92 -7.99 -0.02
N HIS A 93 9.70 -6.90 -0.02
CA HIS A 93 10.10 -6.22 1.21
C HIS A 93 9.63 -4.79 1.28
N ASP A 94 9.47 -4.10 0.17
CA ASP A 94 9.15 -2.69 0.18
C ASP A 94 8.45 -2.30 -1.10
N VAL A 95 7.85 -1.13 -1.10
CA VAL A 95 7.20 -0.57 -2.26
C VAL A 95 7.50 0.93 -2.31
N VAL A 96 7.76 1.41 -3.51
CA VAL A 96 8.10 2.81 -3.74
C VAL A 96 7.25 3.30 -4.90
N LEU A 97 6.69 4.48 -4.77
CA LEU A 97 6.01 5.14 -5.88
C LEU A 97 6.95 6.17 -6.50
N ASP A 98 7.20 6.00 -7.79
CA ASP A 98 8.06 6.92 -8.51
C ASP A 98 7.32 8.14 -9.00
N GLY A 99 6.05 8.03 -9.29
CA GLY A 99 5.33 9.15 -9.83
C GLY A 99 3.84 9.09 -9.62
N LEU A 100 3.23 10.26 -9.67
CA LEU A 100 1.80 10.45 -9.58
C LEU A 100 1.48 11.63 -10.46
N LEU A 101 0.62 11.41 -11.46
CA LEU A 101 0.21 12.46 -12.37
C LEU A 101 -1.28 12.62 -12.34
N ARG A 102 -1.73 13.85 -12.49
CA ARG A 102 -3.14 14.14 -12.69
C ARG A 102 -3.41 14.15 -14.18
N ARG A 103 -4.42 13.39 -14.59
CA ARG A 103 -4.78 13.31 -15.99
C ARG A 103 -5.59 14.53 -16.39
N GLU A 104 -5.66 14.78 -17.69
CA GLU A 104 -6.43 15.91 -18.19
C GLU A 104 -7.90 15.82 -17.84
N ASP A 105 -8.42 14.60 -17.71
CA ASP A 105 -9.83 14.41 -17.36
C ASP A 105 -10.09 14.54 -15.87
N GLY A 106 -9.08 14.88 -15.09
CA GLY A 106 -9.23 15.04 -13.64
C GLY A 106 -8.89 13.82 -12.83
N GLY A 107 -8.64 12.71 -13.49
CA GLY A 107 -8.26 11.49 -12.79
C GLY A 107 -6.76 11.46 -12.50
N TYR A 108 -6.30 10.30 -12.04
CA TYR A 108 -4.92 10.13 -11.61
C TYR A 108 -4.33 8.86 -12.18
N VAL A 109 -3.02 8.88 -12.37
CA VAL A 109 -2.25 7.66 -12.65
C VAL A 109 -1.00 7.71 -11.78
N ALA A 110 -0.64 6.56 -11.23
CA ALA A 110 0.56 6.45 -10.41
C ALA A 110 1.30 5.17 -10.77
N TRP A 111 2.60 5.19 -10.56
CA TRP A 111 3.44 4.03 -10.88
C TRP A 111 4.63 3.99 -9.94
N GLY A 112 5.18 2.82 -9.83
CA GLY A 112 6.35 2.59 -9.01
C GLY A 112 6.74 1.13 -9.09
N TYR A 113 7.26 0.60 -7.99
CA TYR A 113 7.68 -0.80 -8.00
C TYR A 113 7.72 -1.34 -6.58
N ALA A 114 7.52 -2.65 -6.50
CA ALA A 114 7.78 -3.40 -5.28
C ALA A 114 9.13 -4.08 -5.43
N SER A 115 9.89 -4.14 -4.36
CA SER A 115 11.25 -4.67 -4.43
C SER A 115 11.44 -5.73 -3.36
N GLY A 116 12.42 -6.58 -3.59
CA GLY A 116 12.74 -7.63 -2.65
C GLY A 116 13.56 -8.74 -3.28
N THR A 117 13.54 -9.90 -2.63
CA THR A 117 14.27 -11.08 -3.08
C THR A 117 13.32 -11.94 -3.92
N LEU A 118 13.10 -11.49 -5.15
CA LEU A 118 12.00 -12.04 -5.95
C LEU A 118 12.24 -13.46 -6.41
N GLU A 119 13.50 -13.85 -6.65
CA GLU A 119 13.73 -15.21 -7.12
C GLU A 119 13.56 -16.25 -6.03
N ALA A 120 13.51 -15.87 -4.78
CA ALA A 120 13.29 -16.81 -3.70
C ALA A 120 11.84 -16.83 -3.25
N ALA A 121 10.95 -16.23 -4.01
CA ALA A 121 9.59 -16.04 -3.58
C ALA A 121 8.81 -17.34 -3.62
N SER A 122 7.80 -17.41 -2.76
CA SER A 122 6.88 -18.54 -2.72
C SER A 122 5.50 -18.04 -3.09
N PRO A 123 5.07 -18.24 -4.32
CA PRO A 123 3.75 -17.76 -4.74
C PRO A 123 2.65 -18.40 -3.90
N GLY A 124 1.59 -17.66 -3.69
CA GLY A 124 0.46 -18.18 -2.94
C GLY A 124 -0.64 -17.16 -2.89
N ALA A 125 -1.77 -17.56 -2.32
CA ALA A 125 -2.91 -16.68 -2.21
C ALA A 125 -2.59 -15.56 -1.22
N GLY A 126 -2.85 -14.34 -1.62
CA GLY A 126 -2.72 -13.19 -0.76
C GLY A 126 -4.08 -12.69 -0.29
N PRO A 127 -4.10 -11.66 0.52
CA PRO A 127 -5.37 -11.07 0.92
C PRO A 127 -6.04 -10.37 -0.23
N HIS A 128 -7.30 -10.02 -0.03
CA HIS A 128 -8.11 -9.32 -1.02
C HIS A 128 -8.54 -7.98 -0.46
N LEU A 129 -8.69 -7.02 -1.35
CA LEU A 129 -9.26 -5.73 -0.98
C LEU A 129 -10.75 -5.92 -0.74
N LEU A 130 -11.23 -5.44 0.40
CA LEU A 130 -12.62 -5.55 0.77
C LEU A 130 -13.27 -4.19 0.66
N GLY A 131 -14.17 -4.03 -0.30
CA GLY A 131 -14.84 -2.77 -0.51
C GLY A 131 -13.95 -1.73 -1.17
N THR A 132 -14.41 -0.51 -1.14
CA THR A 132 -13.70 0.62 -1.75
C THR A 132 -12.92 1.36 -0.68
N PRO A 133 -11.65 1.65 -0.93
CA PRO A 133 -10.89 2.49 0.01
C PRO A 133 -11.48 3.90 0.09
N THR A 134 -11.13 4.61 1.14
CA THR A 134 -11.50 6.00 1.28
C THR A 134 -10.25 6.86 1.31
N ALA A 135 -10.41 8.09 0.87
CA ALA A 135 -9.35 9.08 0.90
C ALA A 135 -9.94 10.40 1.35
N SER A 136 -9.24 11.12 2.20
CA SER A 136 -9.70 12.42 2.63
C SER A 136 -8.51 13.34 2.79
N GLU A 137 -8.77 14.63 2.59
CA GLU A 137 -7.77 15.64 2.85
C GLU A 137 -8.13 16.28 4.17
N GLY A 138 -7.20 16.29 5.06
CA GLY A 138 -7.44 16.82 6.38
C GLY A 138 -7.49 18.32 6.40
N THR A 139 -7.81 18.88 7.55
CA THR A 139 -7.82 20.33 7.72
C THR A 139 -6.41 20.89 7.62
N ALA A 140 -5.41 20.14 8.04
CA ALA A 140 -4.02 20.51 7.82
C ALA A 140 -3.57 19.91 6.49
N PRO A 141 -2.50 20.43 5.89
CA PRO A 141 -2.03 19.81 4.66
C PRO A 141 -1.75 18.34 4.88
N GLY A 142 -2.36 17.53 4.07
CA GLY A 142 -2.15 16.09 4.19
C GLY A 142 -3.30 15.30 3.62
N VAL A 143 -3.03 14.03 3.41
CA VAL A 143 -3.98 13.09 2.84
C VAL A 143 -4.04 11.89 3.78
N ILE A 144 -5.25 11.42 4.06
CA ILE A 144 -5.47 10.25 4.89
C ILE A 144 -6.20 9.22 4.05
N LEU A 145 -5.68 8.00 4.04
CA LEU A 145 -6.24 6.89 3.31
C LEU A 145 -6.64 5.78 4.26
N HIS A 146 -7.68 5.07 3.90
CA HIS A 146 -8.18 3.95 4.70
C HIS A 146 -8.59 2.84 3.76
N ALA A 147 -8.24 1.62 4.10
CA ALA A 147 -8.66 0.45 3.35
C ALA A 147 -8.85 -0.73 4.28
N THR A 148 -9.60 -1.70 3.81
CA THR A 148 -9.88 -2.91 4.55
C THR A 148 -9.51 -4.09 3.67
N LEU A 149 -8.80 -5.05 4.26
CA LEU A 149 -8.40 -6.27 3.56
C LEU A 149 -8.99 -7.49 4.25
N ARG A 150 -9.13 -8.55 3.47
CA ARG A 150 -9.62 -9.82 3.96
C ARG A 150 -8.61 -10.89 3.63
N ARG A 151 -8.31 -11.75 4.61
CA ARG A 151 -7.40 -12.86 4.39
C ARG A 151 -8.02 -13.89 3.45
N PRO A 152 -7.18 -14.61 2.71
CA PRO A 152 -7.68 -15.68 1.84
C PRO A 152 -8.32 -16.81 2.64
#